data_a01dea589c8f88e91c3339dd7b2a4d46
#
_entry.id   a01dea589c8f88e91c3339dd7b2a4d46
#
_cell.length_a   1.000
_cell.length_b   1.000
_cell.length_c   1.000
_cell.angle_alpha   90.00
_cell.angle_beta   90.00
_cell.angle_gamma   90.00
#
_symmetry.space_group_name_H-M   'P 1'
#
loop_
_entity.id
_entity.type
_entity.pdbx_description
1 polymer ?
#
loop_
_entity_poly.entity_id
_entity_poly.type
_entity_poly.pdbx_seq_one_letter_code
_entity_poly.pdbx_strand_id
1 'polypeptide(L)'
;MSEHDRWRWRVAPALLLAVALVQLALARGAGLSPWSGGGFGMFSTADAGGRRHVHASVLRPGLEREVAVPPERSDDLLRLLAFPTRARAEGLARALAALPSPDYGPASAVRIQIWRTRFAPGTLAPSNQIVREFEVPVGGG
;
A
#
# COMPACT_ATOMS: atom_id res chain seq x y z
N MET A 1 2.23 -53.41 -9.66
CA MET A 1 2.28 -52.03 -9.10
C MET A 1 3.40 -52.03 -8.06
N SER A 2 4.52 -51.42 -8.40
CA SER A 2 5.72 -51.46 -7.53
C SER A 2 5.49 -50.67 -6.24
N GLU A 3 6.27 -50.97 -5.17
CA GLU A 3 6.20 -50.20 -3.91
C GLU A 3 6.50 -48.69 -4.13
N HIS A 4 7.35 -48.38 -5.10
CA HIS A 4 7.68 -47.02 -5.51
C HIS A 4 6.46 -46.25 -6.07
N ASP A 5 5.56 -46.90 -6.80
CA ASP A 5 4.36 -46.24 -7.32
C ASP A 5 3.35 -45.95 -6.21
N ARG A 6 3.20 -46.85 -5.22
CA ARG A 6 2.30 -46.62 -4.06
C ARG A 6 2.74 -45.46 -3.19
N TRP A 7 4.03 -45.23 -3.05
CA TRP A 7 4.57 -44.11 -2.28
C TRP A 7 4.29 -42.75 -2.97
N ARG A 8 4.50 -42.68 -4.30
CA ARG A 8 4.21 -41.45 -5.09
C ARG A 8 2.76 -41.03 -4.99
N TRP A 9 1.82 -41.98 -5.04
CA TRP A 9 0.38 -41.72 -4.92
C TRP A 9 -0.05 -41.18 -3.54
N ARG A 10 0.73 -41.43 -2.50
CA ARG A 10 0.47 -40.93 -1.14
C ARG A 10 1.17 -39.60 -0.85
N VAL A 11 2.34 -39.37 -1.41
CA VAL A 11 3.13 -38.15 -1.18
C VAL A 11 2.46 -36.93 -1.79
N ALA A 12 1.96 -37.02 -3.03
CA ALA A 12 1.32 -35.89 -3.68
C ALA A 12 0.11 -35.34 -2.91
N PRO A 13 -0.89 -36.16 -2.52
CA PRO A 13 -2.02 -35.67 -1.73
C PRO A 13 -1.62 -35.22 -0.33
N ALA A 14 -0.62 -35.83 0.31
CA ALA A 14 -0.13 -35.39 1.61
C ALA A 14 0.55 -34.02 1.53
N LEU A 15 1.34 -33.77 0.48
CA LEU A 15 1.96 -32.48 0.23
C LEU A 15 0.90 -31.39 -0.04
N LEU A 16 -0.10 -31.69 -0.86
CA LEU A 16 -1.20 -30.77 -1.13
C LEU A 16 -1.96 -30.41 0.15
N LEU A 17 -2.24 -31.41 0.99
CA LEU A 17 -2.91 -31.19 2.27
C LEU A 17 -2.05 -30.31 3.20
N ALA A 18 -0.76 -30.58 3.27
CA ALA A 18 0.17 -29.79 4.09
C ALA A 18 0.21 -28.31 3.62
N VAL A 19 0.31 -28.09 2.31
CA VAL A 19 0.28 -26.72 1.72
C VAL A 19 -1.06 -26.04 2.03
N ALA A 20 -2.19 -26.73 1.86
CA ALA A 20 -3.51 -26.18 2.16
C ALA A 20 -3.65 -25.81 3.65
N LEU A 21 -3.16 -26.63 4.56
CA LEU A 21 -3.19 -26.34 6.00
C LEU A 21 -2.30 -25.14 6.37
N VAL A 22 -1.11 -25.06 5.80
CA VAL A 22 -0.21 -23.89 6.00
C VAL A 22 -0.87 -22.62 5.49
N GLN A 23 -1.47 -22.65 4.30
CA GLN A 23 -2.16 -21.47 3.74
C GLN A 23 -3.38 -21.08 4.58
N LEU A 24 -4.15 -22.05 5.08
CA LEU A 24 -5.27 -21.79 5.97
C LEU A 24 -4.83 -21.15 7.29
N ALA A 25 -3.73 -21.63 7.85
CA ALA A 25 -3.14 -21.07 9.06
C ALA A 25 -2.64 -19.62 8.83
N LEU A 26 -1.96 -19.38 7.71
CA LEU A 26 -1.50 -18.04 7.32
C LEU A 26 -2.69 -17.10 7.05
N ALA A 27 -3.73 -17.57 6.36
CA ALA A 27 -4.92 -16.77 6.10
C ALA A 27 -5.60 -16.33 7.40
N ARG A 28 -5.69 -17.22 8.39
CA ARG A 28 -6.29 -16.89 9.69
C ARG A 28 -5.36 -16.05 10.57
N GLY A 29 -4.09 -16.38 10.63
CA GLY A 29 -3.11 -15.70 11.49
C GLY A 29 -2.72 -14.31 10.98
N ALA A 30 -2.62 -14.13 9.66
CA ALA A 30 -2.27 -12.85 9.02
C ALA A 30 -3.48 -12.00 8.65
N GLY A 31 -4.72 -12.45 8.92
CA GLY A 31 -5.95 -11.71 8.57
C GLY A 31 -6.11 -11.51 7.06
N LEU A 32 -5.65 -12.45 6.26
CA LEU A 32 -5.75 -12.37 4.80
C LEU A 32 -7.21 -12.50 4.35
N SER A 33 -7.61 -11.69 3.37
CA SER A 33 -8.96 -11.74 2.84
C SER A 33 -9.17 -12.99 1.97
N PRO A 34 -10.22 -13.80 2.22
CA PRO A 34 -10.56 -14.93 1.35
C PRO A 34 -10.84 -14.51 -0.10
N TRP A 35 -11.37 -13.30 -0.29
CA TRP A 35 -11.73 -12.73 -1.59
C TRP A 35 -10.50 -12.23 -2.38
N SER A 36 -9.39 -11.98 -1.70
CA SER A 36 -8.12 -11.57 -2.33
C SER A 36 -7.16 -12.74 -2.49
N GLY A 37 -7.67 -13.96 -2.60
CA GLY A 37 -6.87 -15.16 -2.78
C GLY A 37 -6.13 -15.60 -1.51
N GLY A 38 -6.61 -15.22 -0.33
CA GLY A 38 -6.00 -15.50 0.98
C GLY A 38 -5.80 -16.97 1.32
N GLY A 39 -6.30 -17.88 0.47
CA GLY A 39 -6.01 -19.31 0.56
C GLY A 39 -5.07 -19.82 -0.52
N PHE A 40 -5.08 -19.25 -1.73
CA PHE A 40 -4.42 -19.85 -2.90
C PHE A 40 -3.85 -18.82 -3.88
N GLY A 41 -3.84 -17.53 -3.59
CA GLY A 41 -3.47 -16.50 -4.55
C GLY A 41 -2.10 -15.87 -4.30
N MET A 42 -1.36 -15.62 -5.37
CA MET A 42 -0.17 -14.78 -5.37
C MET A 42 -0.45 -13.31 -4.95
N PHE A 43 -1.73 -12.94 -4.79
CA PHE A 43 -2.20 -11.58 -4.52
C PHE A 43 -2.91 -11.45 -3.17
N SER A 44 -2.76 -12.42 -2.28
CA SER A 44 -3.36 -12.43 -0.96
C SER A 44 -2.61 -11.51 0.01
N THR A 45 -2.68 -10.22 -0.19
CA THR A 45 -2.21 -9.29 0.82
C THR A 45 -3.39 -8.69 1.57
N ALA A 46 -3.32 -8.66 2.90
CA ALA A 46 -4.27 -7.93 3.72
C ALA A 46 -4.26 -6.42 3.42
N ASP A 47 -3.23 -5.98 2.71
CA ASP A 47 -2.94 -4.59 2.41
C ASP A 47 -2.80 -4.38 0.89
N ALA A 48 -3.88 -4.67 0.16
CA ALA A 48 -3.94 -4.41 -1.27
C ALA A 48 -3.77 -2.90 -1.54
N GLY A 49 -2.82 -2.55 -2.43
CA GLY A 49 -2.54 -1.15 -2.79
C GLY A 49 -3.76 -0.36 -3.26
N GLY A 50 -4.76 -1.02 -3.85
CA GLY A 50 -6.01 -0.39 -4.28
C GLY A 50 -6.93 0.11 -3.13
N ARG A 51 -6.58 -0.18 -1.87
CA ARG A 51 -7.26 0.37 -0.68
C ARG A 51 -6.52 1.54 -0.06
N ARG A 52 -5.39 1.92 -0.63
CA ARG A 52 -4.59 3.04 -0.19
C ARG A 52 -4.85 4.25 -1.08
N HIS A 53 -4.89 5.41 -0.45
CA HIS A 53 -4.96 6.70 -1.14
C HIS A 53 -3.98 7.67 -0.49
N VAL A 54 -3.58 8.68 -1.24
CA VAL A 54 -2.62 9.68 -0.78
C VAL A 54 -3.30 11.02 -0.66
N HIS A 55 -3.06 11.69 0.46
CA HIS A 55 -3.27 13.11 0.62
C HIS A 55 -1.92 13.79 0.63
N ALA A 56 -1.71 14.73 -0.27
CA ALA A 56 -0.50 15.51 -0.37
C ALA A 56 -0.81 16.97 -0.08
N SER A 57 -0.12 17.55 0.89
CA SER A 57 -0.27 18.96 1.25
C SER A 57 1.06 19.69 1.08
N VAL A 58 1.03 20.85 0.43
CA VAL A 58 2.16 21.77 0.37
C VAL A 58 2.05 22.73 1.53
N LEU A 59 3.10 22.76 2.35
CA LEU A 59 3.21 23.64 3.49
C LEU A 59 4.00 24.91 3.11
N ARG A 60 3.46 26.06 3.51
CA ARG A 60 4.08 27.38 3.37
C ARG A 60 3.94 28.11 4.69
N PRO A 61 4.68 29.19 4.95
CA PRO A 61 4.51 29.95 6.17
C PRO A 61 3.04 30.39 6.39
N GLY A 62 2.41 29.84 7.43
CA GLY A 62 1.02 30.13 7.79
C GLY A 62 -0.06 29.50 6.89
N LEU A 63 0.29 28.62 5.96
CA LEU A 63 -0.67 28.00 5.03
C LEU A 63 -0.32 26.52 4.76
N GLU A 64 -1.31 25.66 4.92
CA GLU A 64 -1.26 24.28 4.42
C GLU A 64 -2.35 24.13 3.35
N ARG A 65 -1.96 23.65 2.17
CA ARG A 65 -2.90 23.44 1.06
C ARG A 65 -2.74 22.04 0.50
N GLU A 66 -3.83 21.32 0.44
CA GLU A 66 -3.88 20.04 -0.24
C GLU A 66 -3.76 20.24 -1.76
N VAL A 67 -2.94 19.40 -2.39
CA VAL A 67 -2.69 19.43 -3.82
C VAL A 67 -2.91 18.04 -4.43
N ALA A 68 -3.57 18.02 -5.58
CA ALA A 68 -3.70 16.78 -6.33
C ALA A 68 -2.35 16.40 -6.95
N VAL A 69 -2.04 15.10 -6.95
CA VAL A 69 -0.89 14.59 -7.69
C VAL A 69 -1.19 14.67 -9.18
N PRO A 70 -0.36 15.37 -9.98
CA PRO A 70 -0.59 15.47 -11.41
C PRO A 70 -0.57 14.10 -12.10
N PRO A 71 -1.35 13.91 -13.18
CA PRO A 71 -1.39 12.65 -13.94
C PRO A 71 -0.01 12.17 -14.41
N GLU A 72 0.89 13.07 -14.73
CA GLU A 72 2.26 12.79 -15.19
C GLU A 72 3.12 12.15 -14.08
N ARG A 73 2.66 12.22 -12.82
CA ARG A 73 3.30 11.64 -11.65
C ARG A 73 2.56 10.42 -11.09
N SER A 74 1.60 9.89 -11.85
CA SER A 74 0.82 8.71 -11.43
C SER A 74 1.70 7.48 -11.16
N ASP A 75 2.75 7.27 -11.95
CA ASP A 75 3.69 6.15 -11.74
C ASP A 75 4.49 6.31 -10.43
N ASP A 76 4.94 7.51 -10.10
CA ASP A 76 5.63 7.79 -8.85
C ASP A 76 4.70 7.57 -7.66
N LEU A 77 3.43 7.99 -7.79
CA LEU A 77 2.38 7.75 -6.81
C LEU A 77 2.12 6.24 -6.62
N LEU A 78 1.94 5.48 -7.69
CA LEU A 78 1.71 4.03 -7.62
C LEU A 78 2.89 3.30 -6.97
N ARG A 79 4.13 3.68 -7.31
CA ARG A 79 5.34 3.13 -6.68
C ARG A 79 5.43 3.47 -5.19
N LEU A 80 5.02 4.68 -4.80
CA LEU A 80 4.96 5.09 -3.40
C LEU A 80 3.90 4.31 -2.63
N LEU A 81 2.71 4.14 -3.22
CA LEU A 81 1.62 3.34 -2.62
C LEU A 81 2.01 1.87 -2.44
N ALA A 82 2.71 1.29 -3.42
CA ALA A 82 3.17 -0.10 -3.36
C ALA A 82 4.24 -0.29 -2.26
N PHE A 83 5.23 0.61 -2.20
CA PHE A 83 6.34 0.53 -1.24
C PHE A 83 6.63 1.93 -0.67
N PRO A 84 6.00 2.30 0.44
CA PRO A 84 6.09 3.63 1.02
C PRO A 84 7.45 3.85 1.71
N THR A 85 8.44 4.28 0.96
CA THR A 85 9.77 4.64 1.44
C THR A 85 9.98 6.14 1.44
N ARG A 86 10.87 6.63 2.33
CA ARG A 86 11.20 8.04 2.42
C ARG A 86 11.76 8.59 1.10
N ALA A 87 12.66 7.86 0.43
CA ALA A 87 13.24 8.29 -0.83
C ALA A 87 12.21 8.52 -1.94
N ARG A 88 11.16 7.67 -2.01
CA ARG A 88 10.06 7.86 -2.96
C ARG A 88 9.17 9.04 -2.59
N ALA A 89 8.89 9.22 -1.30
CA ALA A 89 8.16 10.38 -0.82
C ALA A 89 8.92 11.68 -1.12
N GLU A 90 10.24 11.71 -0.94
CA GLU A 90 11.08 12.86 -1.29
C GLU A 90 11.08 13.18 -2.80
N GLY A 91 11.09 12.14 -3.65
CA GLY A 91 10.96 12.31 -5.10
C GLY A 91 9.63 12.97 -5.49
N LEU A 92 8.52 12.45 -4.96
CA LEU A 92 7.19 13.01 -5.21
C LEU A 92 7.05 14.41 -4.60
N ALA A 93 7.54 14.63 -3.37
CA ALA A 93 7.46 15.92 -2.69
C ALA A 93 8.16 17.04 -3.47
N ARG A 94 9.36 16.79 -3.99
CA ARG A 94 10.08 17.74 -4.84
C ARG A 94 9.31 18.10 -6.11
N ALA A 95 8.66 17.11 -6.72
CA ALA A 95 7.82 17.36 -7.90
C ALA A 95 6.59 18.21 -7.57
N LEU A 96 5.94 17.96 -6.42
CA LEU A 96 4.77 18.73 -5.98
C LEU A 96 5.15 20.15 -5.55
N ALA A 97 6.31 20.34 -4.91
CA ALA A 97 6.81 21.64 -4.52
C ALA A 97 7.14 22.55 -5.72
N ALA A 98 7.54 21.92 -6.85
CA ALA A 98 7.84 22.62 -8.09
C ALA A 98 6.59 23.04 -8.90
N LEU A 99 5.38 22.65 -8.47
CA LEU A 99 4.15 23.06 -9.14
C LEU A 99 3.98 24.59 -9.07
N PRO A 100 3.63 25.22 -10.18
CA PRO A 100 3.40 26.67 -10.22
C PRO A 100 2.32 27.07 -9.21
N SER A 101 2.62 28.03 -8.39
CA SER A 101 1.68 28.59 -7.42
C SER A 101 1.89 30.11 -7.34
N PRO A 102 1.33 30.87 -8.28
CA PRO A 102 1.63 32.30 -8.43
C PRO A 102 1.23 33.14 -7.22
N ASP A 103 0.24 32.69 -6.47
CA ASP A 103 -0.35 33.48 -5.37
C ASP A 103 0.30 33.22 -4.01
N TYR A 104 1.20 32.25 -3.90
CA TYR A 104 1.76 31.81 -2.61
C TYR A 104 3.25 31.57 -2.73
N GLY A 105 4.05 32.20 -1.91
CA GLY A 105 5.51 32.07 -1.88
C GLY A 105 6.04 30.63 -1.93
N PRO A 106 7.36 30.43 -1.85
CA PRO A 106 7.98 29.11 -2.00
C PRO A 106 7.46 28.13 -0.94
N ALA A 107 7.35 26.86 -1.34
CA ALA A 107 7.01 25.79 -0.41
C ALA A 107 8.14 25.60 0.62
N SER A 108 7.79 25.45 1.89
CA SER A 108 8.75 25.13 2.97
C SER A 108 8.90 23.62 3.16
N ALA A 109 7.79 22.91 3.05
CA ALA A 109 7.76 21.45 3.13
C ALA A 109 6.57 20.89 2.34
N VAL A 110 6.59 19.58 2.07
CA VAL A 110 5.44 18.83 1.54
C VAL A 110 5.15 17.70 2.50
N ARG A 111 3.91 17.63 2.96
CA ARG A 111 3.39 16.52 3.77
C ARG A 111 2.68 15.53 2.86
N ILE A 112 3.05 14.27 2.95
CA ILE A 112 2.43 13.17 2.21
C ILE A 112 1.90 12.17 3.21
N GLN A 113 0.60 11.98 3.23
CA GLN A 113 -0.08 11.01 4.07
C GLN A 113 -0.62 9.87 3.20
N ILE A 114 -0.28 8.65 3.57
CA ILE A 114 -0.81 7.44 2.94
C ILE A 114 -1.88 6.90 3.87
N TRP A 115 -3.09 6.89 3.39
CA TRP A 115 -4.27 6.41 4.10
C TRP A 115 -4.67 5.05 3.58
N ARG A 116 -5.32 4.28 4.44
CA ARG A 116 -5.96 3.00 4.11
C ARG A 116 -7.40 3.03 4.54
N THR A 117 -8.29 2.66 3.62
CA THR A 117 -9.68 2.39 3.95
C THR A 117 -9.81 0.93 4.39
N ARG A 118 -10.39 0.73 5.57
CA ARG A 118 -10.79 -0.58 6.10
C ARG A 118 -12.30 -0.64 6.22
N PHE A 119 -12.85 -1.82 6.05
CA PHE A 119 -14.26 -2.08 6.26
C PHE A 119 -14.42 -2.99 7.48
N ALA A 120 -15.30 -2.61 8.40
CA ALA A 120 -15.58 -3.41 9.57
C ALA A 120 -16.23 -4.75 9.16
N PRO A 121 -15.77 -5.89 9.71
CA PRO A 121 -16.40 -7.17 9.44
C PRO A 121 -17.88 -7.15 9.86
N GLY A 122 -18.77 -7.60 8.97
CA GLY A 122 -20.20 -7.70 9.22
C GLY A 122 -21.01 -6.46 8.89
N THR A 123 -20.56 -5.25 9.25
CA THR A 123 -21.29 -4.00 8.96
C THR A 123 -20.86 -3.31 7.69
N LEU A 124 -19.69 -3.66 7.16
CA LEU A 124 -19.03 -3.00 6.03
C LEU A 124 -18.84 -1.48 6.21
N ALA A 125 -18.94 -0.99 7.44
CA ALA A 125 -18.70 0.42 7.73
C ALA A 125 -17.25 0.79 7.38
N PRO A 126 -17.02 1.82 6.53
CA PRO A 126 -15.68 2.24 6.16
C PRO A 126 -15.02 3.00 7.32
N SER A 127 -13.72 2.78 7.50
CA SER A 127 -12.87 3.57 8.39
C SER A 127 -11.55 3.88 7.68
N ASN A 128 -11.06 5.10 7.84
CA ASN A 128 -9.80 5.53 7.25
C ASN A 128 -8.72 5.62 8.33
N GLN A 129 -7.55 5.09 8.04
CA GLN A 129 -6.41 5.09 8.94
C GLN A 129 -5.16 5.54 8.20
N ILE A 130 -4.38 6.44 8.81
CA ILE A 130 -3.05 6.80 8.31
C ILE A 130 -2.12 5.60 8.51
N VAL A 131 -1.54 5.12 7.42
CA VAL A 131 -0.56 4.02 7.42
C VAL A 131 0.86 4.56 7.52
N ARG A 132 1.13 5.66 6.82
CA ARG A 132 2.42 6.35 6.80
C ARG A 132 2.20 7.84 6.58
N GLU A 133 3.08 8.61 7.19
CA GLU A 133 3.19 10.05 6.98
C GLU A 133 4.65 10.42 6.76
N PHE A 134 4.88 11.28 5.79
CA PHE A 134 6.18 11.83 5.46
C PHE A 134 6.05 13.35 5.38
N GLU A 135 6.85 14.06 6.15
CA GLU A 135 7.06 15.49 5.99
C GLU A 135 8.46 15.69 5.39
N VAL A 136 8.49 16.29 4.22
CA VAL A 136 9.70 16.48 3.43
C VAL A 136 9.96 17.97 3.30
N PRO A 137 11.02 18.50 3.92
CA PRO A 137 11.43 19.88 3.71
C PRO A 137 11.88 20.05 2.26
N VAL A 138 11.41 21.11 1.60
CA VAL A 138 11.71 21.42 0.18
C VAL A 138 12.23 22.83 -0.01
N GLY A 139 12.25 23.65 1.05
CA GLY A 139 12.80 25.00 1.06
C GLY A 139 14.19 25.00 1.69
N GLY A 140 15.22 25.30 0.89
CA GLY A 140 16.58 25.45 1.36
C GLY A 140 17.62 25.12 0.29
N GLY A 141 17.66 25.89 -0.75
CA GLY A 141 18.76 26.03 -1.69
C GLY A 141 19.09 27.48 -1.81
#